data_f64b126301f3d549a2da7a850206337f
#
_entry.id   f64b126301f3d549a2da7a850206337f
#
_cell.length_a   1.000
_cell.length_b   1.000
_cell.length_c   1.000
_cell.angle_alpha   90.00
_cell.angle_beta   90.00
_cell.angle_gamma   90.00
#
_symmetry.space_group_name_H-M   'P 1'
#
loop_
_entity.id
_entity.type
_entity.pdbx_description
1 polymer ?
#
loop_
_entity_poly.entity_id
_entity_poly.type
_entity_poly.pdbx_seq_one_letter_code
_entity_poly.pdbx_strand_id
1 'polypeptide(L)'
;LLFLFWQHLRESVPEEELHKIETFICRHTTNLSELSVFIYQLKNNMDMDVLNGQLEDHGVSINNAGLTIIAVYLPILFHRLGYLSDDRRGFKSRECQVKAIFASQRFVTDEKEIPEPELFLSKVLTGYDSPEPLPRSCDLAENELEMIEQLKKAVLMNWDKMRNTSWEGLQSTFIRRKGVLKMEKNNWTLTVEERAFDVLLDSIAWNFRFIKTPWMEKILRVKWR
;
A
#
# COMPACT_ATOMS: atom_id res chain seq x y z
N LEU A 1 10.71 -19.34 -13.05
CA LEU A 1 10.48 -18.43 -11.91
C LEU A 1 11.44 -18.73 -10.76
N LEU A 2 11.56 -19.96 -10.24
CA LEU A 2 12.49 -20.36 -9.18
C LEU A 2 13.97 -20.08 -9.55
N PHE A 3 14.38 -20.28 -10.79
CA PHE A 3 15.75 -20.05 -11.25
C PHE A 3 16.14 -18.57 -11.27
N LEU A 4 15.25 -17.69 -11.71
CA LEU A 4 15.46 -16.23 -11.69
C LEU A 4 15.47 -15.69 -10.25
N PHE A 5 14.65 -16.26 -9.38
CA PHE A 5 14.64 -15.97 -7.95
C PHE A 5 15.96 -16.36 -7.28
N TRP A 6 16.54 -17.51 -7.65
CA TRP A 6 17.85 -17.99 -7.17
C TRP A 6 19.02 -17.14 -7.63
N GLN A 7 19.01 -16.67 -8.88
CA GLN A 7 20.03 -15.74 -9.35
C GLN A 7 20.00 -14.42 -8.58
N HIS A 8 18.81 -13.88 -8.33
CA HIS A 8 18.65 -12.63 -7.59
C HIS A 8 19.06 -12.76 -6.10
N LEU A 9 18.76 -13.90 -5.47
CA LEU A 9 19.21 -14.19 -4.11
C LEU A 9 20.75 -14.29 -4.00
N ARG A 10 21.41 -14.91 -4.96
CA ARG A 10 22.88 -15.02 -4.97
C ARG A 10 23.61 -13.69 -5.11
N GLU A 11 22.99 -12.72 -5.76
CA GLU A 11 23.57 -11.38 -5.94
C GLU A 11 23.33 -10.47 -4.72
N SER A 12 22.33 -10.78 -3.87
CA SER A 12 21.83 -9.88 -2.82
C SER A 12 22.05 -10.39 -1.38
N VAL A 13 22.47 -11.65 -1.18
CA VAL A 13 22.55 -12.28 0.14
C VAL A 13 23.96 -12.79 0.42
N PRO A 14 24.56 -12.54 1.61
CA PRO A 14 25.86 -13.11 2.00
C PRO A 14 25.90 -14.65 1.92
N GLU A 15 27.05 -15.19 1.55
CA GLU A 15 27.23 -16.63 1.26
C GLU A 15 26.88 -17.54 2.46
N GLU A 16 27.08 -17.05 3.68
CA GLU A 16 26.72 -17.72 4.95
C GLU A 16 25.21 -17.89 5.13
N GLU A 17 24.42 -16.91 4.71
CA GLU A 17 22.95 -16.94 4.77
C GLU A 17 22.37 -17.74 3.59
N LEU A 18 23.01 -17.71 2.42
CA LEU A 18 22.64 -18.56 1.28
C LEU A 18 22.70 -20.05 1.64
N HIS A 19 23.71 -20.48 2.38
CA HIS A 19 23.85 -21.88 2.81
C HIS A 19 22.71 -22.30 3.80
N LYS A 20 22.26 -21.40 4.66
CA LYS A 20 21.11 -21.65 5.55
C LYS A 20 19.81 -21.79 4.74
N ILE A 21 19.64 -20.96 3.72
CA ILE A 21 18.50 -21.01 2.80
C ILE A 21 18.49 -22.31 2.00
N GLU A 22 19.65 -22.72 1.47
CA GLU A 22 19.82 -23.98 0.73
C GLU A 22 19.48 -25.18 1.61
N THR A 23 19.99 -25.19 2.85
CA THR A 23 19.75 -26.27 3.81
C THR A 23 18.28 -26.37 4.20
N PHE A 24 17.60 -25.22 4.36
CA PHE A 24 16.18 -25.18 4.68
C PHE A 24 15.33 -25.66 3.50
N ILE A 25 15.63 -25.20 2.28
CA ILE A 25 14.92 -25.61 1.06
C ILE A 25 15.07 -27.13 0.85
N CYS A 26 16.25 -27.69 1.04
CA CYS A 26 16.48 -29.14 0.92
C CYS A 26 15.73 -29.97 1.94
N ARG A 27 15.44 -29.43 3.13
CA ARG A 27 14.72 -30.14 4.20
C ARG A 27 13.20 -30.01 4.12
N HIS A 28 12.66 -28.95 3.49
CA HIS A 28 11.25 -28.55 3.56
C HIS A 28 10.59 -28.39 2.19
N THR A 29 11.10 -29.03 1.14
CA THR A 29 10.64 -28.91 -0.26
C THR A 29 9.17 -29.26 -0.52
N THR A 30 8.41 -29.66 0.49
CA THR A 30 7.00 -30.08 0.36
C THR A 30 5.99 -28.99 0.75
N ASN A 31 6.41 -27.85 1.33
CA ASN A 31 5.47 -26.85 1.82
C ASN A 31 5.89 -25.41 1.45
N LEU A 32 5.30 -24.89 0.37
CA LEU A 32 5.52 -23.53 -0.14
C LEU A 32 5.17 -22.44 0.89
N SER A 33 4.27 -22.71 1.84
CA SER A 33 3.89 -21.76 2.89
C SER A 33 4.98 -21.59 3.94
N GLU A 34 5.68 -22.67 4.32
CA GLU A 34 6.82 -22.61 5.25
C GLU A 34 8.02 -21.91 4.63
N LEU A 35 8.24 -22.13 3.32
CA LEU A 35 9.28 -21.44 2.58
C LEU A 35 9.02 -19.92 2.55
N SER A 36 7.78 -19.49 2.36
CA SER A 36 7.43 -18.07 2.35
C SER A 36 7.61 -17.41 3.71
N VAL A 37 7.28 -18.11 4.80
CA VAL A 37 7.51 -17.65 6.18
C VAL A 37 9.00 -17.55 6.49
N PHE A 38 9.80 -18.53 6.06
CA PHE A 38 11.25 -18.54 6.27
C PHE A 38 11.96 -17.43 5.48
N ILE A 39 11.60 -17.22 4.21
CA ILE A 39 12.11 -16.10 3.40
C ILE A 39 11.73 -14.77 4.03
N TYR A 40 10.54 -14.67 4.59
CA TYR A 40 10.07 -13.48 5.31
C TYR A 40 10.87 -13.23 6.59
N GLN A 41 11.16 -14.28 7.39
CA GLN A 41 11.99 -14.19 8.59
C GLN A 41 13.44 -13.82 8.27
N LEU A 42 13.99 -14.34 7.15
CA LEU A 42 15.32 -13.93 6.67
C LEU A 42 15.37 -12.47 6.23
N LYS A 43 14.33 -11.98 5.55
CA LYS A 43 14.21 -10.56 5.20
C LYS A 43 14.12 -9.65 6.43
N ASN A 44 13.51 -10.13 7.52
CA ASN A 44 13.39 -9.36 8.76
C ASN A 44 14.64 -9.41 9.63
N ASN A 45 15.50 -10.42 9.45
CA ASN A 45 16.81 -10.51 10.09
C ASN A 45 17.93 -9.86 9.26
N MET A 46 17.66 -9.54 7.99
CA MET A 46 18.54 -8.67 7.20
C MET A 46 18.40 -7.25 7.74
N ASP A 47 19.54 -6.67 8.03
CA ASP A 47 19.69 -5.33 8.60
C ASP A 47 18.69 -4.35 7.96
N MET A 48 17.85 -3.71 8.78
CA MET A 48 16.87 -2.72 8.31
C MET A 48 17.53 -1.61 7.50
N ASP A 49 18.83 -1.38 7.71
CA ASP A 49 19.63 -0.42 6.95
C ASP A 49 19.87 -0.85 5.50
N VAL A 50 19.99 -2.16 5.21
CA VAL A 50 20.12 -2.70 3.84
C VAL A 50 18.79 -2.61 3.09
N LEU A 51 17.67 -2.91 3.77
CA LEU A 51 16.33 -2.76 3.20
C LEU A 51 15.98 -1.29 2.93
N ASN A 52 16.32 -0.40 3.85
CA ASN A 52 16.15 1.04 3.67
C ASN A 52 17.04 1.57 2.52
N GLY A 53 18.28 1.10 2.39
CA GLY A 53 19.15 1.44 1.27
C GLY A 53 18.61 0.97 -0.09
N GLN A 54 18.00 -0.22 -0.16
CA GLN A 54 17.35 -0.70 -1.40
C GLN A 54 16.08 0.08 -1.74
N LEU A 55 15.30 0.50 -0.74
CA LEU A 55 14.13 1.37 -0.92
C LEU A 55 14.54 2.78 -1.36
N GLU A 56 15.72 3.26 -0.93
CA GLU A 56 16.28 4.53 -1.36
C GLU A 56 16.78 4.48 -2.81
N ASP A 57 17.41 3.40 -3.24
CA ASP A 57 18.02 3.30 -4.58
C ASP A 57 17.00 2.90 -5.66
N HIS A 58 16.15 1.89 -5.44
CA HIS A 58 15.31 1.32 -6.48
C HIS A 58 13.82 1.62 -6.36
N GLY A 59 13.32 1.84 -5.13
CA GLY A 59 11.90 2.06 -4.86
C GLY A 59 11.01 0.82 -5.12
N VAL A 60 9.75 0.93 -4.73
CA VAL A 60 8.73 -0.10 -4.92
C VAL A 60 7.76 0.32 -6.00
N SER A 61 7.59 -0.52 -7.03
CA SER A 61 6.57 -0.32 -8.06
C SER A 61 5.19 -0.65 -7.52
N ILE A 62 4.24 0.24 -7.72
CA ILE A 62 2.84 0.09 -7.29
C ILE A 62 1.89 0.36 -8.45
N ASN A 63 0.66 -0.17 -8.37
CA ASN A 63 -0.38 -0.01 -9.39
C ASN A 63 -1.61 0.77 -8.90
N ASN A 64 -1.56 1.31 -7.69
CA ASN A 64 -2.67 1.95 -6.98
C ASN A 64 -2.32 3.38 -6.53
N ALA A 65 -1.41 4.06 -7.26
CA ALA A 65 -0.92 5.39 -6.90
C ALA A 65 -2.04 6.43 -6.69
N GLY A 66 -3.18 6.26 -7.34
CA GLY A 66 -4.33 7.13 -7.20
C GLY A 66 -5.05 7.10 -5.86
N LEU A 67 -4.72 6.15 -4.98
CA LEU A 67 -5.18 6.21 -3.58
C LEU A 67 -4.77 7.53 -2.90
N THR A 68 -3.73 8.19 -3.38
CA THR A 68 -3.32 9.50 -2.88
C THR A 68 -4.37 10.59 -3.12
N ILE A 69 -5.16 10.49 -4.19
CA ILE A 69 -6.23 11.44 -4.49
C ILE A 69 -7.32 11.38 -3.41
N ILE A 70 -7.62 10.19 -2.91
CA ILE A 70 -8.66 10.00 -1.89
C ILE A 70 -8.12 10.02 -0.45
N ALA A 71 -6.80 10.12 -0.27
CA ALA A 71 -6.16 10.05 1.03
C ALA A 71 -6.69 11.10 2.04
N VAL A 72 -7.10 12.27 1.56
CA VAL A 72 -7.69 13.34 2.40
C VAL A 72 -8.99 12.90 3.09
N TYR A 73 -9.71 11.94 2.51
CA TYR A 73 -10.96 11.42 3.05
C TYR A 73 -10.77 10.25 4.02
N LEU A 74 -9.61 9.59 4.02
CA LEU A 74 -9.34 8.41 4.85
C LEU A 74 -9.53 8.68 6.37
N PRO A 75 -9.11 9.83 6.92
CA PRO A 75 -9.35 10.12 8.34
C PRO A 75 -10.83 10.13 8.71
N ILE A 76 -11.67 10.71 7.87
CA ILE A 76 -13.12 10.76 8.09
C ILE A 76 -13.73 9.36 7.94
N LEU A 77 -13.29 8.61 6.92
CA LEU A 77 -13.74 7.24 6.71
C LEU A 77 -13.40 6.35 7.91
N PHE A 78 -12.13 6.30 8.31
CA PHE A 78 -11.69 5.43 9.40
C PHE A 78 -12.32 5.80 10.76
N HIS A 79 -12.61 7.09 10.96
CA HIS A 79 -13.37 7.53 12.13
C HIS A 79 -14.80 6.99 12.10
N ARG A 80 -15.53 7.12 10.98
CA ARG A 80 -16.89 6.61 10.80
C ARG A 80 -16.97 5.08 10.91
N LEU A 81 -15.96 4.37 10.39
CA LEU A 81 -15.81 2.93 10.53
C LEU A 81 -15.49 2.49 11.98
N GLY A 82 -15.20 3.45 12.87
CA GLY A 82 -14.86 3.16 14.26
C GLY A 82 -13.47 2.56 14.48
N TYR A 83 -12.57 2.71 13.50
CA TYR A 83 -11.22 2.12 13.56
C TYR A 83 -10.22 2.95 14.36
N LEU A 84 -10.48 4.27 14.52
CA LEU A 84 -9.55 5.17 15.18
C LEU A 84 -9.79 5.20 16.71
N SER A 85 -8.71 5.47 17.45
CA SER A 85 -8.75 5.80 18.87
C SER A 85 -9.60 7.06 19.12
N ASP A 86 -10.03 7.28 20.37
CA ASP A 86 -10.92 8.40 20.71
C ASP A 86 -10.29 9.78 20.44
N ASP A 87 -8.96 9.88 20.58
CA ASP A 87 -8.19 11.08 20.24
C ASP A 87 -7.88 11.21 18.73
N ARG A 88 -8.26 10.20 17.93
CA ARG A 88 -8.03 10.09 16.48
C ARG A 88 -6.57 10.18 16.03
N ARG A 89 -5.63 9.97 16.95
CA ARG A 89 -4.19 10.03 16.62
C ARG A 89 -3.62 8.70 16.14
N GLY A 90 -4.35 7.60 16.34
CA GLY A 90 -3.96 6.26 15.94
C GLY A 90 -5.16 5.35 15.73
N PHE A 91 -4.89 4.09 15.46
CA PHE A 91 -5.91 3.06 15.38
C PHE A 91 -6.16 2.45 16.76
N LYS A 92 -7.42 2.02 17.02
CA LYS A 92 -7.81 1.38 18.28
C LYS A 92 -7.03 0.09 18.55
N SER A 93 -6.78 -0.66 17.48
CA SER A 93 -6.05 -1.91 17.54
C SER A 93 -5.33 -2.16 16.21
N ARG A 94 -4.42 -3.12 16.21
CA ARG A 94 -3.78 -3.61 15.00
C ARG A 94 -4.81 -4.18 14.01
N GLU A 95 -5.81 -4.88 14.49
CA GLU A 95 -6.89 -5.41 13.66
C GLU A 95 -7.63 -4.28 12.93
N CYS A 96 -7.95 -3.18 13.63
CA CYS A 96 -8.54 -1.99 13.01
C CYS A 96 -7.62 -1.37 11.94
N GLN A 97 -6.31 -1.36 12.18
CA GLN A 97 -5.33 -0.87 11.21
C GLN A 97 -5.26 -1.78 9.97
N VAL A 98 -5.28 -3.10 10.16
CA VAL A 98 -5.36 -4.07 9.05
C VAL A 98 -6.67 -3.88 8.26
N LYS A 99 -7.81 -3.76 8.93
CA LYS A 99 -9.09 -3.45 8.25
C LYS A 99 -9.00 -2.15 7.45
N ALA A 100 -8.34 -1.11 7.96
CA ALA A 100 -8.15 0.15 7.25
C ALA A 100 -7.33 0.01 5.97
N ILE A 101 -6.30 -0.87 5.96
CA ILE A 101 -5.52 -1.19 4.75
C ILE A 101 -6.46 -1.78 3.69
N PHE A 102 -7.25 -2.79 4.03
CA PHE A 102 -8.17 -3.45 3.10
C PHE A 102 -9.33 -2.53 2.69
N ALA A 103 -9.87 -1.72 3.61
CA ALA A 103 -10.88 -0.71 3.29
C ALA A 103 -10.35 0.32 2.28
N SER A 104 -9.09 0.75 2.41
CA SER A 104 -8.45 1.63 1.42
C SER A 104 -8.34 0.95 0.05
N GLN A 105 -8.05 -0.34 0.02
CA GLN A 105 -7.89 -1.08 -1.22
C GLN A 105 -9.22 -1.29 -1.96
N ARG A 106 -10.39 -1.20 -1.28
CA ARG A 106 -11.71 -1.24 -1.93
C ARG A 106 -11.97 -0.09 -2.92
N PHE A 107 -11.18 0.96 -2.85
CA PHE A 107 -11.20 2.00 -3.89
C PHE A 107 -10.47 1.59 -5.18
N VAL A 108 -9.59 0.58 -5.10
CA VAL A 108 -8.77 0.09 -6.22
C VAL A 108 -9.37 -1.15 -6.86
N THR A 109 -9.92 -2.07 -6.05
CA THR A 109 -10.45 -3.36 -6.51
C THR A 109 -11.52 -3.88 -5.56
N ASP A 110 -12.45 -4.63 -6.12
CA ASP A 110 -13.47 -5.36 -5.35
C ASP A 110 -13.02 -6.81 -5.04
N GLU A 111 -11.81 -7.20 -5.45
CA GLU A 111 -11.25 -8.50 -5.12
C GLU A 111 -11.10 -8.66 -3.61
N LYS A 112 -11.41 -9.87 -3.11
CA LYS A 112 -11.32 -10.18 -1.68
C LYS A 112 -9.90 -10.56 -1.28
N GLU A 113 -9.22 -11.31 -2.15
CA GLU A 113 -7.84 -11.73 -1.95
C GLU A 113 -6.89 -10.79 -2.67
N ILE A 114 -6.01 -10.16 -1.94
CA ILE A 114 -5.09 -9.15 -2.46
C ILE A 114 -3.67 -9.53 -2.06
N PRO A 115 -2.76 -9.70 -3.03
CA PRO A 115 -1.36 -9.95 -2.74
C PRO A 115 -0.74 -8.81 -1.92
N GLU A 116 0.04 -9.14 -0.90
CA GLU A 116 0.63 -8.15 0.01
C GLU A 116 1.42 -7.03 -0.68
N PRO A 117 2.18 -7.27 -1.78
CA PRO A 117 2.86 -6.20 -2.51
C PRO A 117 1.92 -5.11 -3.05
N GLU A 118 0.67 -5.45 -3.39
CA GLU A 118 -0.33 -4.48 -3.86
C GLU A 118 -0.89 -3.62 -2.74
N LEU A 119 -0.71 -4.03 -1.48
CA LEU A 119 -1.14 -3.30 -0.29
C LEU A 119 -0.11 -2.27 0.18
N PHE A 120 1.07 -2.18 -0.47
CA PHE A 120 2.19 -1.39 0.05
C PHE A 120 1.85 0.09 0.25
N LEU A 121 1.20 0.74 -0.72
CA LEU A 121 0.76 2.13 -0.55
C LEU A 121 -0.30 2.27 0.56
N SER A 122 -1.21 1.31 0.68
CA SER A 122 -2.21 1.30 1.75
C SER A 122 -1.56 1.15 3.14
N LYS A 123 -0.47 0.36 3.26
CA LYS A 123 0.35 0.30 4.49
C LYS A 123 0.93 1.67 4.83
N VAL A 124 1.52 2.35 3.86
CA VAL A 124 2.10 3.69 4.06
C VAL A 124 1.02 4.69 4.50
N LEU A 125 -0.14 4.72 3.83
CA LEU A 125 -1.25 5.63 4.14
C LEU A 125 -1.89 5.37 5.51
N THR A 126 -1.80 4.14 6.02
CA THR A 126 -2.30 3.76 7.35
C THR A 126 -1.20 3.79 8.43
N GLY A 127 0.04 4.15 8.07
CA GLY A 127 1.17 4.14 9.01
C GLY A 127 1.46 2.73 9.55
N TYR A 128 1.17 1.68 8.76
CA TYR A 128 1.43 0.31 9.17
C TYR A 128 2.91 -0.01 9.01
N ASP A 129 3.58 -0.13 10.15
CA ASP A 129 5.00 -0.49 10.25
C ASP A 129 5.12 -1.72 11.14
N SER A 130 4.77 -2.87 10.59
CA SER A 130 4.89 -4.13 11.30
C SER A 130 5.58 -5.16 10.42
N PRO A 131 6.53 -5.91 10.99
CA PRO A 131 7.20 -7.02 10.29
C PRO A 131 6.28 -8.22 10.02
N GLU A 132 5.12 -8.30 10.70
CA GLU A 132 4.21 -9.42 10.48
C GLU A 132 3.48 -9.30 9.14
N PRO A 133 3.37 -10.40 8.38
CA PRO A 133 2.68 -10.43 7.11
C PRO A 133 1.19 -10.07 7.28
N LEU A 134 0.65 -9.39 6.29
CA LEU A 134 -0.78 -9.16 6.23
C LEU A 134 -1.52 -10.44 5.79
N PRO A 135 -2.75 -10.66 6.27
CA PRO A 135 -3.59 -11.72 5.74
C PRO A 135 -3.85 -11.47 4.24
N ARG A 136 -4.14 -12.51 3.48
CA ARG A 136 -4.49 -12.40 2.05
C ARG A 136 -5.83 -11.73 1.82
N SER A 137 -6.72 -11.82 2.79
CA SER A 137 -8.06 -11.22 2.76
C SER A 137 -8.43 -10.69 4.14
N CYS A 138 -9.34 -9.72 4.16
CA CYS A 138 -9.95 -9.22 5.38
C CYS A 138 -11.44 -9.02 5.13
N ASP A 139 -12.27 -9.64 5.96
CA ASP A 139 -13.71 -9.48 5.87
C ASP A 139 -14.12 -8.10 6.43
N LEU A 140 -14.72 -7.32 5.55
CA LEU A 140 -15.38 -6.06 5.92
C LEU A 140 -16.87 -6.32 6.04
N ALA A 141 -17.49 -5.79 7.08
CA ALA A 141 -18.92 -5.90 7.30
C ALA A 141 -19.70 -5.12 6.22
N GLU A 142 -20.95 -5.48 5.99
CA GLU A 142 -21.78 -4.86 4.95
C GLU A 142 -21.94 -3.36 5.15
N ASN A 143 -22.13 -2.89 6.39
CA ASN A 143 -22.19 -1.47 6.71
C ASN A 143 -20.84 -0.74 6.46
N GLU A 144 -19.70 -1.43 6.59
CA GLU A 144 -18.37 -0.88 6.27
C GLU A 144 -18.22 -0.70 4.75
N LEU A 145 -18.68 -1.68 3.98
CA LEU A 145 -18.71 -1.60 2.51
C LEU A 145 -19.66 -0.48 2.01
N GLU A 146 -20.84 -0.34 2.61
CA GLU A 146 -21.76 0.76 2.29
C GLU A 146 -21.13 2.14 2.53
N MET A 147 -20.39 2.32 3.62
CA MET A 147 -19.68 3.59 3.89
C MET A 147 -18.60 3.87 2.83
N ILE A 148 -17.90 2.85 2.36
CA ILE A 148 -16.92 2.99 1.28
C ILE A 148 -17.62 3.40 -0.03
N GLU A 149 -18.76 2.79 -0.37
CA GLU A 149 -19.55 3.15 -1.55
C GLU A 149 -20.10 4.59 -1.46
N GLN A 150 -20.52 5.02 -0.28
CA GLN A 150 -20.93 6.41 -0.05
C GLN A 150 -19.76 7.38 -0.28
N LEU A 151 -18.56 7.02 0.17
CA LEU A 151 -17.37 7.84 -0.06
C LEU A 151 -16.97 7.87 -1.54
N LYS A 152 -17.05 6.76 -2.28
CA LYS A 152 -16.83 6.75 -3.74
C LYS A 152 -17.73 7.78 -4.43
N LYS A 153 -19.02 7.81 -4.08
CA LYS A 153 -19.98 8.79 -4.61
C LYS A 153 -19.61 10.22 -4.21
N ALA A 154 -19.21 10.44 -2.95
CA ALA A 154 -18.81 11.76 -2.47
C ALA A 154 -17.56 12.29 -3.19
N VAL A 155 -16.58 11.46 -3.46
CA VAL A 155 -15.37 11.82 -4.23
C VAL A 155 -15.76 12.29 -5.64
N LEU A 156 -16.62 11.56 -6.34
CA LEU A 156 -17.10 11.92 -7.67
C LEU A 156 -17.83 13.27 -7.64
N MET A 157 -18.69 13.49 -6.65
CA MET A 157 -19.44 14.75 -6.51
C MET A 157 -18.55 15.95 -6.18
N ASN A 158 -17.51 15.75 -5.39
CA ASN A 158 -16.59 16.80 -4.98
C ASN A 158 -15.57 17.17 -6.07
N TRP A 159 -15.36 16.27 -7.03
CA TRP A 159 -14.47 16.55 -8.18
C TRP A 159 -15.31 16.94 -9.39
N ASP A 160 -15.46 18.24 -9.63
CA ASP A 160 -16.37 18.79 -10.63
C ASP A 160 -16.27 18.13 -12.03
N LYS A 161 -15.05 17.84 -12.47
CA LYS A 161 -14.81 17.20 -13.77
C LYS A 161 -15.22 15.74 -13.81
N MET A 162 -15.45 15.10 -12.64
CA MET A 162 -15.78 13.68 -12.50
C MET A 162 -17.25 13.45 -12.13
N ARG A 163 -18.07 14.48 -11.90
CA ARG A 163 -19.47 14.35 -11.47
C ARG A 163 -20.33 13.47 -12.36
N ASN A 164 -20.06 13.46 -13.66
CA ASN A 164 -20.80 12.68 -14.65
C ASN A 164 -20.08 11.39 -15.06
N THR A 165 -19.07 10.98 -14.30
CA THR A 165 -18.27 9.77 -14.54
C THR A 165 -18.68 8.70 -13.54
N SER A 166 -18.63 7.42 -13.95
CA SER A 166 -18.79 6.31 -13.00
C SER A 166 -17.54 6.13 -12.15
N TRP A 167 -17.68 5.40 -11.03
CA TRP A 167 -16.51 5.07 -10.20
C TRP A 167 -15.48 4.26 -10.99
N GLU A 168 -15.91 3.30 -11.81
CA GLU A 168 -15.06 2.49 -12.66
C GLU A 168 -14.26 3.32 -13.66
N GLY A 169 -14.87 4.38 -14.21
CA GLY A 169 -14.21 5.34 -15.07
C GLY A 169 -13.11 6.11 -14.36
N LEU A 170 -13.39 6.63 -13.15
CA LEU A 170 -12.41 7.30 -12.32
C LEU A 170 -11.33 6.32 -11.85
N GLN A 171 -11.73 5.11 -11.43
CA GLN A 171 -10.83 4.07 -10.95
C GLN A 171 -9.80 3.66 -12.01
N SER A 172 -10.25 3.37 -13.23
CA SER A 172 -9.38 2.95 -14.34
C SER A 172 -8.46 4.08 -14.82
N THR A 173 -8.93 5.32 -14.75
CA THR A 173 -8.17 6.49 -15.25
C THR A 173 -7.18 7.01 -14.22
N PHE A 174 -7.57 7.13 -12.96
CA PHE A 174 -6.79 7.82 -11.93
C PHE A 174 -6.39 6.93 -10.75
N ILE A 175 -7.26 6.01 -10.27
CA ILE A 175 -6.94 5.23 -9.08
C ILE A 175 -5.95 4.12 -9.39
N ARG A 176 -6.20 3.32 -10.44
CA ARG A 176 -5.30 2.26 -10.91
C ARG A 176 -4.17 2.83 -11.75
N ARG A 177 -3.27 3.56 -11.11
CA ARG A 177 -2.13 4.19 -11.75
C ARG A 177 -0.83 3.58 -11.26
N LYS A 178 0.07 3.37 -12.21
CA LYS A 178 1.43 2.94 -11.89
C LYS A 178 2.20 4.08 -11.25
N GLY A 179 3.05 3.73 -10.32
CA GLY A 179 3.97 4.67 -9.71
C GLY A 179 5.13 3.93 -9.04
N VAL A 180 6.13 4.68 -8.66
CA VAL A 180 7.29 4.19 -7.91
C VAL A 180 7.36 4.93 -6.58
N LEU A 181 7.29 4.18 -5.50
CA LEU A 181 7.37 4.69 -4.14
C LEU A 181 8.80 4.48 -3.61
N LYS A 182 9.44 5.56 -3.22
CA LYS A 182 10.82 5.57 -2.69
C LYS A 182 10.89 6.21 -1.31
N MET A 183 11.91 5.82 -0.54
CA MET A 183 12.31 6.53 0.66
C MET A 183 13.34 7.60 0.28
N GLU A 184 13.04 8.87 0.51
CA GLU A 184 13.96 9.98 0.26
C GLU A 184 14.07 10.84 1.53
N LYS A 185 15.26 10.95 2.10
CA LYS A 185 15.51 11.81 3.30
C LYS A 185 14.50 11.55 4.42
N ASN A 186 14.28 10.29 4.75
CA ASN A 186 13.34 9.83 5.78
C ASN A 186 11.86 10.18 5.54
N ASN A 187 11.47 10.43 4.28
CA ASN A 187 10.09 10.64 3.86
C ASN A 187 9.77 9.77 2.63
N TRP A 188 8.50 9.47 2.45
CA TRP A 188 8.06 8.77 1.26
C TRP A 188 7.91 9.74 0.08
N THR A 189 8.40 9.34 -1.08
CA THR A 189 8.17 10.03 -2.36
C THR A 189 7.54 9.04 -3.33
N LEU A 190 6.36 9.36 -3.81
CA LEU A 190 5.66 8.63 -4.86
C LEU A 190 5.76 9.40 -6.17
N THR A 191 6.40 8.80 -7.16
CA THR A 191 6.39 9.32 -8.54
C THR A 191 5.38 8.53 -9.35
N VAL A 192 4.38 9.20 -9.91
CA VAL A 192 3.27 8.59 -10.65
C VAL A 192 3.54 8.67 -12.14
N GLU A 193 3.19 7.60 -12.88
CA GLU A 193 3.24 7.57 -14.35
C GLU A 193 2.33 8.64 -14.93
N GLU A 194 2.86 9.51 -15.78
CA GLU A 194 2.09 10.57 -16.43
C GLU A 194 1.21 10.02 -17.58
N ARG A 195 0.00 10.59 -17.70
CA ARG A 195 -0.93 10.30 -18.81
C ARG A 195 -1.64 11.57 -19.28
N ALA A 196 -2.15 11.53 -20.51
CA ALA A 196 -2.78 12.69 -21.15
C ALA A 196 -3.93 13.31 -20.34
N PHE A 197 -4.68 12.50 -19.57
CA PHE A 197 -5.81 12.99 -18.77
C PHE A 197 -5.40 13.66 -17.46
N ASP A 198 -4.11 13.69 -17.10
CA ASP A 198 -3.64 14.24 -15.82
C ASP A 198 -3.85 15.76 -15.71
N VAL A 199 -4.14 16.43 -16.83
CA VAL A 199 -4.62 17.82 -16.84
C VAL A 199 -5.87 18.02 -15.99
N LEU A 200 -6.71 17.00 -15.83
CA LEU A 200 -7.92 17.05 -15.00
C LEU A 200 -7.63 17.13 -13.51
N LEU A 201 -6.43 16.68 -13.07
CA LEU A 201 -6.00 16.79 -11.68
C LEU A 201 -5.91 18.24 -11.19
N ASP A 202 -5.69 19.20 -12.11
CA ASP A 202 -5.64 20.62 -11.77
C ASP A 202 -7.01 21.15 -11.30
N SER A 203 -8.09 20.43 -11.57
CA SER A 203 -9.45 20.75 -11.10
C SER A 203 -9.81 20.17 -9.73
N ILE A 204 -8.91 19.41 -9.09
CA ILE A 204 -9.11 18.88 -7.75
C ILE A 204 -8.99 20.02 -6.74
N ALA A 205 -10.04 20.18 -5.92
CA ALA A 205 -10.10 21.27 -4.94
C ALA A 205 -9.33 21.00 -3.65
N TRP A 206 -8.79 19.79 -3.46
CA TRP A 206 -8.07 19.41 -2.25
C TRP A 206 -6.62 19.00 -2.54
N ASN A 207 -5.79 19.03 -1.48
CA ASN A 207 -4.39 18.64 -1.59
C ASN A 207 -4.25 17.11 -1.58
N PHE A 208 -3.60 16.56 -2.59
CA PHE A 208 -3.22 15.15 -2.69
C PHE A 208 -1.71 14.96 -2.91
N ARG A 209 -0.95 16.05 -2.94
CA ARG A 209 0.51 16.04 -3.21
C ARG A 209 1.35 15.89 -1.95
N PHE A 210 0.79 16.27 -0.80
CA PHE A 210 1.45 16.15 0.50
C PHE A 210 0.48 15.51 1.48
N ILE A 211 0.77 14.28 1.87
CA ILE A 211 -0.10 13.48 2.72
C ILE A 211 0.60 13.22 4.04
N LYS A 212 -0.03 13.61 5.14
CA LYS A 212 0.39 13.35 6.51
C LYS A 212 -0.85 13.23 7.37
N THR A 213 -1.17 12.03 7.79
CA THR A 213 -2.23 11.78 8.77
C THR A 213 -1.63 11.70 10.18
N PRO A 214 -2.44 11.81 11.25
CA PRO A 214 -1.92 11.77 12.62
C PRO A 214 -1.16 10.48 12.98
N TRP A 215 -1.49 9.37 12.35
CA TRP A 215 -0.89 8.05 12.59
C TRP A 215 0.31 7.73 11.69
N MET A 216 0.61 8.56 10.70
CA MET A 216 1.78 8.40 9.87
C MET A 216 3.00 9.05 10.54
N GLU A 217 4.12 8.36 10.63
CA GLU A 217 5.39 8.95 11.10
C GLU A 217 6.02 9.83 10.02
N LYS A 218 5.99 9.37 8.77
CA LYS A 218 6.66 9.99 7.63
C LYS A 218 5.66 10.69 6.72
N ILE A 219 6.09 11.77 6.10
CA ILE A 219 5.29 12.47 5.08
C ILE A 219 5.35 11.67 3.78
N LEU A 220 4.24 11.56 3.07
CA LEU A 220 4.21 11.09 1.69
C LEU A 220 4.10 12.30 0.74
N ARG A 221 5.12 12.47 -0.08
CA ARG A 221 5.16 13.45 -1.17
C ARG A 221 4.79 12.76 -2.47
N VAL A 222 3.85 13.34 -3.22
CA VAL A 222 3.38 12.79 -4.50
C VAL A 222 3.85 13.70 -5.63
N LYS A 223 4.69 13.15 -6.48
CA LYS A 223 5.12 13.74 -7.74
C LYS A 223 4.21 13.19 -8.84
N TRP A 224 3.15 13.93 -9.10
CA TRP A 224 2.20 13.60 -10.15
C TRP A 224 2.10 14.83 -11.05
N ARG A 225 2.78 14.76 -12.21
CA ARG A 225 2.94 15.86 -13.14
C ARG A 225 3.64 17.11 -12.56
#